data_ad8b449622929c04866262eeef402178
#
_entry.id   ad8b449622929c04866262eeef402178
#
_cell.length_a   1.000
_cell.length_b   1.000
_cell.length_c   1.000
_cell.angle_alpha   90.00
_cell.angle_beta   90.00
_cell.angle_gamma   90.00
#
_symmetry.space_group_name_H-M   'P 1'
#
loop_
_entity.id
_entity.type
_entity.pdbx_description
1 polymer ?
#
loop_
_entity_poly.entity_id
_entity_poly.type
_entity_poly.pdbx_seq_one_letter_code
_entity_poly.pdbx_strand_id
1 'polypeptide(L)'
;MAGQNISHEGHRQRMRARVEQYGLESLAPHEALEYLLYITNARRDTNGIAHALLERFGSFAGVLEASEEELCHVPGVGPASARMLHLLPEVSRYYEHSRTSTEGALTTTERLAAYLKPRFAGAKQEKALLLSLDSRSRVKSVYWLKEGNARMVSLEVKDVVSAALRGGTESVVLCHNHPNGVPLPSREDLAATENIVRALGLVKIRLRDHIILAENDYFSMRESNRLPFYDFETGAMLRPYGRE
;
A
#
# COMPACT_ATOMS: atom_id res chain seq x y z
N MET A 1 29.01 -31.70 -27.32
CA MET A 1 28.50 -30.62 -26.47
C MET A 1 27.03 -30.84 -26.03
N ALA A 2 26.69 -32.00 -25.50
CA ALA A 2 25.34 -32.38 -25.10
C ALA A 2 25.16 -32.60 -23.59
N GLY A 3 26.20 -32.41 -22.77
CA GLY A 3 26.16 -32.78 -21.35
C GLY A 3 25.67 -31.70 -20.36
N GLN A 4 25.64 -30.42 -20.74
CA GLN A 4 25.25 -29.33 -19.81
C GLN A 4 23.75 -29.09 -19.77
N ASN A 5 22.97 -29.42 -20.79
CA ASN A 5 21.53 -29.16 -20.85
C ASN A 5 20.68 -30.06 -19.91
N ILE A 6 21.15 -31.28 -19.63
CA ILE A 6 20.40 -32.28 -18.82
C ILE A 6 20.42 -31.89 -17.32
N SER A 7 21.48 -31.28 -16.85
CA SER A 7 21.64 -30.84 -15.45
C SER A 7 20.70 -29.65 -15.08
N HIS A 8 20.52 -28.70 -15.99
CA HIS A 8 19.70 -27.53 -15.76
C HIS A 8 18.18 -27.82 -15.80
N GLU A 9 17.74 -28.72 -16.69
CA GLU A 9 16.34 -29.15 -16.80
C GLU A 9 15.90 -29.90 -15.53
N GLY A 10 16.75 -30.81 -15.02
CA GLY A 10 16.49 -31.51 -13.76
C GLY A 10 16.44 -30.56 -12.53
N HIS A 11 17.24 -29.48 -12.52
CA HIS A 11 17.21 -28.48 -11.45
C HIS A 11 15.89 -27.70 -11.49
N ARG A 12 15.45 -27.20 -12.63
CA ARG A 12 14.18 -26.50 -12.79
C ARG A 12 12.97 -27.35 -12.40
N GLN A 13 12.97 -28.64 -12.77
CA GLN A 13 11.90 -29.56 -12.39
C GLN A 13 11.82 -29.77 -10.87
N ARG A 14 12.96 -29.97 -10.20
CA ARG A 14 13.01 -30.09 -8.73
C ARG A 14 12.52 -28.81 -8.04
N MET A 15 12.91 -27.64 -8.55
CA MET A 15 12.49 -26.37 -8.00
C MET A 15 10.98 -26.14 -8.16
N ARG A 16 10.41 -26.48 -9.33
CA ARG A 16 8.96 -26.46 -9.56
C ARG A 16 8.21 -27.36 -8.58
N ALA A 17 8.64 -28.61 -8.46
CA ALA A 17 8.03 -29.56 -7.53
C ALA A 17 8.09 -29.06 -6.08
N ARG A 18 9.20 -28.43 -5.66
CA ARG A 18 9.35 -27.84 -4.33
C ARG A 18 8.38 -26.68 -4.11
N VAL A 19 8.21 -25.80 -5.10
CA VAL A 19 7.24 -24.68 -5.02
C VAL A 19 5.80 -25.18 -5.03
N GLU A 20 5.48 -26.20 -5.85
CA GLU A 20 4.14 -26.81 -5.86
C GLU A 20 3.79 -27.45 -4.52
N GLN A 21 4.74 -28.09 -3.87
CA GLN A 21 4.50 -28.78 -2.61
C GLN A 21 4.53 -27.86 -1.39
N TYR A 22 5.41 -26.86 -1.35
CA TYR A 22 5.72 -26.08 -0.15
C TYR A 22 5.58 -24.56 -0.31
N GLY A 23 5.22 -24.10 -1.53
CA GLY A 23 5.10 -22.67 -1.83
C GLY A 23 6.47 -22.00 -2.10
N LEU A 24 6.38 -20.75 -2.56
CA LEU A 24 7.56 -19.93 -2.89
C LEU A 24 8.43 -19.64 -1.66
N GLU A 25 7.82 -19.57 -0.47
CA GLU A 25 8.50 -19.33 0.81
C GLU A 25 9.51 -20.41 1.20
N SER A 26 9.43 -21.59 0.59
CA SER A 26 10.40 -22.66 0.76
C SER A 26 11.76 -22.40 0.10
N LEU A 27 11.83 -21.41 -0.79
CA LEU A 27 13.02 -21.06 -1.54
C LEU A 27 13.86 -19.99 -0.81
N ALA A 28 15.18 -20.10 -0.91
CA ALA A 28 16.06 -19.01 -0.54
C ALA A 28 15.88 -17.82 -1.50
N PRO A 29 16.22 -16.56 -1.10
CA PRO A 29 16.00 -15.38 -1.94
C PRO A 29 16.54 -15.49 -3.37
N HIS A 30 17.73 -16.07 -3.56
CA HIS A 30 18.30 -16.27 -4.90
C HIS A 30 17.52 -17.34 -5.70
N GLU A 31 17.07 -18.41 -5.05
CA GLU A 31 16.26 -19.44 -5.69
C GLU A 31 14.88 -18.88 -6.11
N ALA A 32 14.28 -18.01 -5.29
CA ALA A 32 13.03 -17.37 -5.63
C ALA A 32 13.17 -16.43 -6.85
N LEU A 33 14.25 -15.65 -6.92
CA LEU A 33 14.56 -14.83 -8.11
C LEU A 33 14.83 -15.69 -9.34
N GLU A 34 15.62 -16.75 -9.18
CA GLU A 34 15.89 -17.71 -10.25
C GLU A 34 14.58 -18.30 -10.80
N TYR A 35 13.69 -18.71 -9.92
CA TYR A 35 12.37 -19.26 -10.28
C TYR A 35 11.51 -18.27 -11.07
N LEU A 36 11.45 -17.01 -10.63
CA LEU A 36 10.75 -15.95 -11.34
C LEU A 36 11.36 -15.70 -12.72
N LEU A 37 12.68 -15.68 -12.81
CA LEU A 37 13.38 -15.49 -14.08
C LEU A 37 13.13 -16.60 -15.11
N TYR A 38 12.67 -17.80 -14.71
CA TYR A 38 12.26 -18.84 -15.65
C TYR A 38 11.12 -18.41 -16.58
N ILE A 39 10.27 -17.48 -16.12
CA ILE A 39 9.15 -16.96 -16.91
C ILE A 39 9.65 -16.25 -18.17
N THR A 40 10.74 -15.49 -18.05
CA THR A 40 11.29 -14.69 -19.15
C THR A 40 12.53 -15.32 -19.80
N ASN A 41 13.10 -16.37 -19.20
CA ASN A 41 14.31 -17.04 -19.65
C ASN A 41 14.13 -18.57 -19.73
N ALA A 42 13.31 -19.01 -20.70
CA ALA A 42 12.93 -20.43 -20.80
C ALA A 42 14.08 -21.42 -20.96
N ARG A 43 15.20 -21.01 -21.58
CA ARG A 43 16.31 -21.90 -21.95
C ARG A 43 17.65 -21.52 -21.35
N ARG A 44 17.75 -20.40 -20.64
CA ARG A 44 19.01 -19.88 -20.11
C ARG A 44 19.16 -20.23 -18.64
N ASP A 45 20.37 -20.49 -18.20
CA ASP A 45 20.67 -20.54 -16.76
C ASP A 45 20.47 -19.16 -16.13
N THR A 46 19.68 -19.11 -15.08
CA THR A 46 19.30 -17.86 -14.39
C THR A 46 19.86 -17.79 -12.97
N ASN A 47 20.56 -18.84 -12.50
CA ASN A 47 21.15 -18.88 -11.16
C ASN A 47 22.17 -17.74 -10.96
N GLY A 48 23.13 -17.60 -11.90
CA GLY A 48 24.11 -16.51 -11.84
C GLY A 48 23.50 -15.12 -11.92
N ILE A 49 22.39 -14.96 -12.66
CA ILE A 49 21.65 -13.68 -12.73
C ILE A 49 20.99 -13.37 -11.38
N ALA A 50 20.37 -14.35 -10.73
CA ALA A 50 19.72 -14.19 -9.44
C ALA A 50 20.73 -13.77 -8.35
N HIS A 51 21.92 -14.37 -8.34
CA HIS A 51 22.99 -13.96 -7.42
C HIS A 51 23.48 -12.54 -7.69
N ALA A 52 23.71 -12.17 -8.96
CA ALA A 52 24.14 -10.81 -9.33
C ALA A 52 23.11 -9.74 -8.96
N LEU A 53 21.81 -10.06 -9.07
CA LEU A 53 20.72 -9.18 -8.61
C LEU A 53 20.78 -8.97 -7.11
N LEU A 54 20.93 -10.02 -6.31
CA LEU A 54 21.03 -9.91 -4.85
C LEU A 54 22.29 -9.17 -4.40
N GLU A 55 23.43 -9.42 -5.06
CA GLU A 55 24.66 -8.70 -4.78
C GLU A 55 24.51 -7.19 -4.99
N ARG A 56 23.83 -6.78 -6.07
CA ARG A 56 23.63 -5.38 -6.41
C ARG A 56 22.61 -4.67 -5.54
N PHE A 57 21.47 -5.31 -5.24
CA PHE A 57 20.33 -4.69 -4.58
C PHE A 57 20.13 -5.12 -3.11
N GLY A 58 20.95 -6.01 -2.61
CA GLY A 58 21.05 -6.41 -1.20
C GLY A 58 19.97 -7.37 -0.71
N SER A 59 18.77 -7.38 -1.31
CA SER A 59 17.66 -8.23 -0.88
C SER A 59 16.68 -8.52 -2.01
N PHE A 60 15.81 -9.51 -1.82
CA PHE A 60 14.70 -9.80 -2.73
C PHE A 60 13.80 -8.57 -2.92
N ALA A 61 13.44 -7.89 -1.83
CA ALA A 61 12.65 -6.67 -1.88
C ALA A 61 13.39 -5.55 -2.64
N GLY A 62 14.68 -5.35 -2.39
CA GLY A 62 15.49 -4.36 -3.10
C GLY A 62 15.54 -4.60 -4.60
N VAL A 63 15.57 -5.86 -5.04
CA VAL A 63 15.48 -6.21 -6.47
C VAL A 63 14.13 -5.82 -7.06
N LEU A 64 13.02 -6.12 -6.37
CA LEU A 64 11.68 -5.84 -6.88
C LEU A 64 11.33 -4.34 -6.84
N GLU A 65 11.97 -3.57 -5.96
CA GLU A 65 11.77 -2.12 -5.83
C GLU A 65 12.67 -1.29 -6.76
N ALA A 66 13.68 -1.91 -7.37
CA ALA A 66 14.57 -1.25 -8.32
C ALA A 66 13.83 -0.88 -9.60
N SER A 67 14.25 0.22 -10.25
CA SER A 67 13.69 0.63 -11.54
C SER A 67 14.05 -0.36 -12.67
N GLU A 68 13.25 -0.39 -13.74
CA GLU A 68 13.55 -1.20 -14.93
C GLU A 68 14.94 -0.89 -15.48
N GLU A 69 15.34 0.39 -15.48
CA GLU A 69 16.65 0.84 -15.94
C GLU A 69 17.78 0.24 -15.09
N GLU A 70 17.70 0.35 -13.76
CA GLU A 70 18.69 -0.19 -12.82
C GLU A 70 18.82 -1.71 -12.97
N LEU A 71 17.69 -2.42 -13.12
CA LEU A 71 17.65 -3.86 -13.33
C LEU A 71 18.35 -4.27 -14.63
N CYS A 72 18.14 -3.53 -15.72
CA CYS A 72 18.79 -3.78 -17.01
C CYS A 72 20.31 -3.62 -16.98
N HIS A 73 20.87 -2.92 -15.99
CA HIS A 73 22.33 -2.84 -15.83
C HIS A 73 22.96 -4.11 -15.26
N VAL A 74 22.15 -5.07 -14.76
CA VAL A 74 22.68 -6.36 -14.29
C VAL A 74 22.91 -7.29 -15.49
N PRO A 75 24.14 -7.83 -15.66
CA PRO A 75 24.43 -8.72 -16.77
C PRO A 75 23.46 -9.90 -16.85
N GLY A 76 22.82 -10.05 -18.00
CA GLY A 76 21.86 -11.13 -18.24
C GLY A 76 20.41 -10.78 -17.97
N VAL A 77 20.09 -9.64 -17.37
CA VAL A 77 18.73 -9.11 -17.23
C VAL A 77 18.39 -8.32 -18.49
N GLY A 78 17.43 -8.83 -19.26
CA GLY A 78 16.87 -8.13 -20.40
C GLY A 78 15.63 -7.31 -20.02
N PRO A 79 15.14 -6.43 -20.93
CA PRO A 79 13.98 -5.58 -20.66
C PRO A 79 12.72 -6.33 -20.20
N ALA A 80 12.48 -7.54 -20.72
CA ALA A 80 11.34 -8.37 -20.32
C ALA A 80 11.47 -8.86 -18.87
N SER A 81 12.67 -9.25 -18.45
CA SER A 81 12.93 -9.67 -17.07
C SER A 81 12.86 -8.49 -16.11
N ALA A 82 13.44 -7.35 -16.48
CA ALA A 82 13.40 -6.13 -15.68
C ALA A 82 11.95 -5.66 -15.44
N ARG A 83 11.16 -5.57 -16.51
CA ARG A 83 9.73 -5.20 -16.42
C ARG A 83 8.94 -6.18 -15.56
N MET A 84 9.14 -7.49 -15.75
CA MET A 84 8.44 -8.51 -14.96
C MET A 84 8.77 -8.37 -13.48
N LEU A 85 10.04 -8.24 -13.09
CA LEU A 85 10.45 -8.08 -11.70
C LEU A 85 9.89 -6.79 -11.08
N HIS A 86 10.01 -5.66 -11.79
CA HIS A 86 9.50 -4.36 -11.34
C HIS A 86 7.98 -4.32 -11.17
N LEU A 87 7.24 -5.11 -11.97
CA LEU A 87 5.78 -5.15 -11.92
C LEU A 87 5.23 -5.96 -10.74
N LEU A 88 5.99 -6.92 -10.19
CA LEU A 88 5.48 -7.83 -9.15
C LEU A 88 4.92 -7.13 -7.91
N PRO A 89 5.54 -6.08 -7.34
CA PRO A 89 4.94 -5.34 -6.24
C PRO A 89 3.59 -4.70 -6.59
N GLU A 90 3.42 -4.24 -7.82
CA GLU A 90 2.14 -3.67 -8.29
C GLU A 90 1.07 -4.75 -8.45
N VAL A 91 1.43 -5.91 -8.99
CA VAL A 91 0.53 -7.06 -9.10
C VAL A 91 0.08 -7.52 -7.72
N SER A 92 0.99 -7.60 -6.75
CA SER A 92 0.65 -7.94 -5.36
C SER A 92 -0.33 -6.93 -4.75
N ARG A 93 -0.08 -5.62 -4.90
CA ARG A 93 -0.99 -4.57 -4.46
C ARG A 93 -2.37 -4.66 -5.14
N TYR A 94 -2.39 -4.88 -6.45
CA TYR A 94 -3.64 -5.04 -7.20
C TYR A 94 -4.43 -6.26 -6.73
N TYR A 95 -3.75 -7.39 -6.50
CA TYR A 95 -4.36 -8.61 -5.98
C TYR A 95 -4.97 -8.39 -4.59
N GLU A 96 -4.23 -7.83 -3.64
CA GLU A 96 -4.75 -7.52 -2.31
C GLU A 96 -5.90 -6.51 -2.36
N HIS A 97 -5.78 -5.49 -3.21
CA HIS A 97 -6.88 -4.55 -3.46
C HIS A 97 -8.13 -5.26 -3.98
N SER A 98 -8.00 -6.18 -4.94
CA SER A 98 -9.12 -6.91 -5.53
C SER A 98 -9.82 -7.80 -4.49
N ARG A 99 -9.07 -8.43 -3.61
CA ARG A 99 -9.63 -9.22 -2.50
C ARG A 99 -10.41 -8.37 -1.50
N THR A 100 -9.87 -7.20 -1.15
CA THR A 100 -10.50 -6.32 -0.16
C THR A 100 -11.66 -5.50 -0.72
N SER A 101 -11.74 -5.30 -2.03
CA SER A 101 -12.83 -4.54 -2.67
C SER A 101 -14.16 -5.32 -2.74
N THR A 102 -14.15 -6.64 -2.55
CA THR A 102 -15.30 -7.52 -2.77
C THR A 102 -16.02 -7.91 -1.47
N GLU A 103 -15.47 -7.70 -0.29
CA GLU A 103 -16.00 -8.27 0.95
C GLU A 103 -16.41 -7.22 1.98
N GLY A 104 -17.70 -6.89 1.96
CA GLY A 104 -18.42 -6.47 3.16
C GLY A 104 -18.26 -5.02 3.59
N ALA A 105 -19.02 -4.67 4.61
CA ALA A 105 -18.99 -3.35 5.21
C ALA A 105 -17.72 -3.15 6.07
N LEU A 106 -17.06 -2.00 5.91
CA LEU A 106 -15.91 -1.60 6.72
C LEU A 106 -16.40 -0.99 8.05
N THR A 107 -16.91 -1.83 8.92
CA THR A 107 -17.57 -1.42 10.17
C THR A 107 -16.61 -1.23 11.33
N THR A 108 -15.45 -1.89 11.30
CA THR A 108 -14.42 -1.79 12.34
C THR A 108 -13.15 -1.13 11.82
N THR A 109 -12.33 -0.62 12.73
CA THR A 109 -11.05 0.02 12.37
C THR A 109 -10.06 -0.98 11.80
N GLU A 110 -10.06 -2.23 12.29
CA GLU A 110 -9.20 -3.29 11.76
C GLU A 110 -9.54 -3.58 10.28
N ARG A 111 -10.83 -3.63 9.94
CA ARG A 111 -11.26 -3.81 8.54
C ARG A 111 -10.90 -2.61 7.66
N LEU A 112 -11.02 -1.39 8.20
CA LEU A 112 -10.57 -0.18 7.52
C LEU A 112 -9.05 -0.22 7.29
N ALA A 113 -8.27 -0.54 8.32
CA ALA A 113 -6.82 -0.65 8.20
C ALA A 113 -6.40 -1.76 7.22
N ALA A 114 -7.01 -2.92 7.29
CA ALA A 114 -6.75 -4.04 6.35
C ALA A 114 -7.08 -3.64 4.89
N TYR A 115 -8.14 -2.87 4.68
CA TYR A 115 -8.50 -2.33 3.37
C TYR A 115 -7.52 -1.26 2.87
N LEU A 116 -6.98 -0.44 3.77
CA LEU A 116 -6.14 0.71 3.45
C LEU A 116 -4.66 0.35 3.29
N LYS A 117 -4.11 -0.52 4.15
CA LYS A 117 -2.69 -0.89 4.15
C LYS A 117 -2.13 -1.27 2.78
N PRO A 118 -2.77 -2.16 1.97
CA PRO A 118 -2.23 -2.53 0.67
C PRO A 118 -2.10 -1.37 -0.32
N ARG A 119 -2.93 -0.33 -0.16
CA ARG A 119 -2.92 0.87 -1.02
C ARG A 119 -1.71 1.76 -0.80
N PHE A 120 -1.13 1.70 0.39
CA PHE A 120 0.07 2.45 0.77
C PHE A 120 1.35 1.60 0.75
N ALA A 121 1.25 0.30 0.45
CA ALA A 121 2.41 -0.58 0.42
C ALA A 121 3.47 -0.07 -0.56
N GLY A 122 4.73 0.01 -0.11
CA GLY A 122 5.85 0.52 -0.88
C GLY A 122 5.86 2.03 -1.12
N ALA A 123 4.98 2.81 -0.49
CA ALA A 123 4.99 4.25 -0.59
C ALA A 123 6.18 4.84 0.18
N LYS A 124 7.16 5.40 -0.55
CA LYS A 124 8.37 6.05 0.01
C LYS A 124 8.13 7.50 0.45
N GLN A 125 6.97 8.05 0.11
CA GLN A 125 6.56 9.42 0.43
C GLN A 125 5.22 9.40 1.15
N GLU A 126 4.93 10.47 1.88
CA GLU A 126 3.61 10.67 2.46
C GLU A 126 2.57 10.83 1.35
N LYS A 127 1.51 10.06 1.46
CA LYS A 127 0.34 10.12 0.58
C LYS A 127 -0.91 10.17 1.44
N ALA A 128 -1.95 10.77 0.91
CA ALA A 128 -3.23 10.81 1.59
C ALA A 128 -4.36 10.40 0.63
N LEU A 129 -5.34 9.69 1.15
CA LEU A 129 -6.56 9.34 0.44
C LEU A 129 -7.81 9.61 1.29
N LEU A 130 -8.91 9.85 0.60
CA LEU A 130 -10.24 9.92 1.17
C LEU A 130 -11.07 8.73 0.68
N LEU A 131 -11.62 7.99 1.63
CA LEU A 131 -12.49 6.85 1.39
C LEU A 131 -13.94 7.29 1.65
N SER A 132 -14.80 7.21 0.64
CA SER A 132 -16.24 7.46 0.78
C SER A 132 -16.98 6.17 1.08
N LEU A 133 -17.85 6.19 2.08
CA LEU A 133 -18.60 5.02 2.53
C LEU A 133 -20.11 5.26 2.38
N ASP A 134 -20.84 4.23 1.94
CA ASP A 134 -22.30 4.25 1.95
C ASP A 134 -22.85 4.08 3.37
N SER A 135 -24.19 4.20 3.51
CA SER A 135 -24.89 4.03 4.80
C SER A 135 -24.70 2.65 5.44
N ARG A 136 -24.28 1.64 4.65
CA ARG A 136 -23.94 0.29 5.12
C ARG A 136 -22.44 0.10 5.36
N SER A 137 -21.65 1.20 5.39
CA SER A 137 -20.20 1.18 5.55
C SER A 137 -19.44 0.44 4.43
N ARG A 138 -20.02 0.34 3.23
CA ARG A 138 -19.32 -0.21 2.07
C ARG A 138 -18.63 0.90 1.30
N VAL A 139 -17.50 0.58 0.70
CA VAL A 139 -16.73 1.52 -0.11
C VAL A 139 -17.52 1.93 -1.33
N LYS A 140 -17.74 3.24 -1.48
CA LYS A 140 -18.37 3.86 -2.63
C LYS A 140 -17.35 4.42 -3.61
N SER A 141 -16.31 5.07 -3.09
CA SER A 141 -15.22 5.63 -3.88
C SER A 141 -13.96 5.85 -3.04
N VAL A 142 -12.83 5.90 -3.73
CA VAL A 142 -11.51 6.19 -3.15
C VAL A 142 -10.88 7.33 -3.95
N TYR A 143 -10.47 8.40 -3.29
CA TYR A 143 -9.81 9.55 -3.90
C TYR A 143 -8.43 9.77 -3.28
N TRP A 144 -7.39 9.71 -4.10
CA TRP A 144 -6.08 10.21 -3.71
C TRP A 144 -6.13 11.74 -3.65
N LEU A 145 -5.76 12.31 -2.50
CA LEU A 145 -5.88 13.75 -2.26
C LEU A 145 -4.66 14.51 -2.76
N LYS A 146 -3.48 13.94 -2.59
CA LYS A 146 -2.24 14.51 -3.07
C LYS A 146 -1.16 13.44 -3.23
N GLU A 147 -0.44 13.48 -4.33
CA GLU A 147 0.86 12.87 -4.53
C GLU A 147 1.85 14.01 -4.73
N GLY A 148 2.88 14.14 -3.90
CA GLY A 148 3.80 15.26 -4.06
C GLY A 148 5.12 15.14 -3.32
N ASN A 149 6.16 15.83 -3.83
CA ASN A 149 7.56 15.84 -3.41
C ASN A 149 7.86 16.61 -2.11
N ALA A 150 6.87 16.91 -1.27
CA ALA A 150 7.09 17.66 -0.05
C ALA A 150 7.17 16.73 1.17
N ARG A 151 8.09 17.06 2.08
CA ARG A 151 8.28 16.34 3.36
C ARG A 151 7.07 16.33 4.31
N MET A 152 5.99 17.00 3.94
CA MET A 152 4.70 17.00 4.63
C MET A 152 3.59 17.13 3.60
N VAL A 153 2.62 16.21 3.62
CA VAL A 153 1.37 16.37 2.89
C VAL A 153 0.51 17.36 3.66
N SER A 154 0.54 18.64 3.30
CA SER A 154 -0.47 19.56 3.81
C SER A 154 -1.83 19.16 3.23
N LEU A 155 -2.67 18.57 4.06
CA LEU A 155 -4.06 18.24 3.72
C LEU A 155 -4.85 19.53 3.57
N GLU A 156 -5.07 19.95 2.32
CA GLU A 156 -5.89 21.13 2.06
C GLU A 156 -7.37 20.79 2.25
N VAL A 157 -8.04 21.52 3.11
CA VAL A 157 -9.47 21.32 3.44
C VAL A 157 -10.33 21.32 2.17
N LYS A 158 -10.04 22.18 1.20
CA LYS A 158 -10.79 22.28 -0.05
C LYS A 158 -10.73 20.98 -0.88
N ASP A 159 -9.58 20.29 -0.90
CA ASP A 159 -9.40 19.07 -1.66
C ASP A 159 -10.17 17.91 -1.04
N VAL A 160 -10.15 17.83 0.30
CA VAL A 160 -10.92 16.85 1.07
C VAL A 160 -12.42 17.05 0.85
N VAL A 161 -12.92 18.29 0.99
CA VAL A 161 -14.34 18.61 0.78
C VAL A 161 -14.75 18.33 -0.66
N SER A 162 -13.95 18.74 -1.64
CA SER A 162 -14.23 18.47 -3.05
C SER A 162 -14.29 16.98 -3.37
N ALA A 163 -13.40 16.18 -2.80
CA ALA A 163 -13.39 14.73 -2.97
C ALA A 163 -14.63 14.10 -2.30
N ALA A 164 -14.99 14.54 -1.09
CA ALA A 164 -16.15 14.06 -0.36
C ALA A 164 -17.46 14.33 -1.12
N LEU A 165 -17.62 15.54 -1.65
CA LEU A 165 -18.79 15.92 -2.45
C LEU A 165 -18.91 15.12 -3.74
N ARG A 166 -17.80 14.89 -4.45
CA ARG A 166 -17.77 14.01 -5.63
C ARG A 166 -18.14 12.57 -5.30
N GLY A 167 -17.79 12.10 -4.11
CA GLY A 167 -18.16 10.77 -3.61
C GLY A 167 -19.66 10.61 -3.38
N GLY A 168 -20.41 11.71 -3.24
CA GLY A 168 -21.87 11.72 -3.03
C GLY A 168 -22.27 10.86 -1.84
N THR A 169 -21.59 11.03 -0.70
CA THR A 169 -21.69 10.18 0.49
C THR A 169 -21.94 11.01 1.73
N GLU A 170 -22.52 10.38 2.75
CA GLU A 170 -22.76 11.01 4.06
C GLU A 170 -21.59 10.82 5.03
N SER A 171 -20.66 9.92 4.70
CA SER A 171 -19.52 9.66 5.58
C SER A 171 -18.25 9.30 4.81
N VAL A 172 -17.13 9.75 5.35
CA VAL A 172 -15.79 9.52 4.79
C VAL A 172 -14.81 9.07 5.86
N VAL A 173 -13.75 8.40 5.43
CA VAL A 173 -12.54 8.11 6.24
C VAL A 173 -11.37 8.76 5.56
N LEU A 174 -10.58 9.50 6.31
CA LEU A 174 -9.31 10.06 5.87
C LEU A 174 -8.20 9.09 6.26
N CYS A 175 -7.24 8.91 5.37
CA CYS A 175 -6.05 8.10 5.65
C CYS A 175 -4.82 8.73 5.05
N HIS A 176 -3.71 8.72 5.80
CA HIS A 176 -2.39 9.02 5.27
C HIS A 176 -1.34 8.07 5.86
N ASN A 177 -0.17 8.02 5.27
CA ASN A 177 0.94 7.19 5.76
C ASN A 177 2.10 8.05 6.24
N HIS A 178 2.82 7.55 7.24
CA HIS A 178 4.13 8.02 7.69
C HIS A 178 5.22 7.05 7.23
N PRO A 179 5.86 7.27 6.07
CA PRO A 179 6.94 6.40 5.62
C PRO A 179 8.11 6.47 6.62
N ASN A 180 8.63 5.30 7.01
CA ASN A 180 9.75 5.17 7.96
C ASN A 180 9.51 5.80 9.35
N GLY A 181 8.26 6.04 9.72
CA GLY A 181 7.86 6.66 10.98
C GLY A 181 6.99 5.75 11.86
N VAL A 182 6.48 6.34 12.93
CA VAL A 182 5.46 5.74 13.78
C VAL A 182 4.08 6.25 13.37
N PRO A 183 2.99 5.47 13.53
CA PRO A 183 1.65 5.87 13.11
C PRO A 183 0.97 6.82 14.12
N LEU A 184 1.73 7.74 14.71
CA LEU A 184 1.18 8.72 15.67
C LEU A 184 0.91 10.05 14.98
N PRO A 185 -0.23 10.71 15.27
CA PRO A 185 -0.54 11.99 14.67
C PRO A 185 0.43 13.09 15.15
N SER A 186 0.93 13.87 14.21
CA SER A 186 1.61 15.13 14.49
C SER A 186 0.66 16.20 15.01
N ARG A 187 1.17 17.34 15.46
CA ARG A 187 0.34 18.50 15.82
C ARG A 187 -0.39 19.05 14.61
N GLU A 188 0.26 19.01 13.47
CA GLU A 188 -0.27 19.43 12.16
C GLU A 188 -1.42 18.53 11.72
N ASP A 189 -1.30 17.20 11.90
CA ASP A 189 -2.39 16.26 11.60
C ASP A 189 -3.62 16.51 12.45
N LEU A 190 -3.42 16.78 13.74
CA LEU A 190 -4.53 17.11 14.65
C LEU A 190 -5.24 18.39 14.23
N ALA A 191 -4.48 19.45 13.93
CA ALA A 191 -5.03 20.74 13.50
C ALA A 191 -5.75 20.64 12.15
N ALA A 192 -5.15 19.94 11.18
CA ALA A 192 -5.76 19.69 9.88
C ALA A 192 -7.06 18.89 10.02
N THR A 193 -7.06 17.84 10.86
CA THR A 193 -8.25 17.04 11.13
C THR A 193 -9.38 17.85 11.71
N GLU A 194 -9.12 18.75 12.67
CA GLU A 194 -10.14 19.63 13.24
C GLU A 194 -10.78 20.53 12.17
N ASN A 195 -9.96 21.14 11.32
CA ASN A 195 -10.44 21.98 10.22
C ASN A 195 -11.26 21.19 9.20
N ILE A 196 -10.82 19.97 8.86
CA ILE A 196 -11.52 19.06 7.94
C ILE A 196 -12.87 18.64 8.52
N VAL A 197 -12.94 18.23 9.79
CA VAL A 197 -14.20 17.87 10.46
C VAL A 197 -15.19 19.02 10.43
N ARG A 198 -14.73 20.25 10.73
CA ARG A 198 -15.58 21.45 10.68
C ARG A 198 -16.12 21.70 9.27
N ALA A 199 -15.26 21.66 8.27
CA ALA A 199 -15.66 21.94 6.88
C ALA A 199 -16.59 20.86 6.32
N LEU A 200 -16.32 19.58 6.57
CA LEU A 200 -17.20 18.48 6.21
C LEU A 200 -18.56 18.59 6.94
N GLY A 201 -18.54 18.99 8.21
CA GLY A 201 -19.74 19.22 9.01
C GLY A 201 -20.70 20.24 8.40
N LEU A 202 -20.17 21.34 7.86
CA LEU A 202 -20.96 22.39 7.18
C LEU A 202 -21.69 21.87 5.93
N VAL A 203 -21.14 20.85 5.26
CA VAL A 203 -21.77 20.19 4.10
C VAL A 203 -22.46 18.87 4.45
N LYS A 204 -22.74 18.65 5.75
CA LYS A 204 -23.45 17.46 6.27
C LYS A 204 -22.77 16.13 5.96
N ILE A 205 -21.44 16.11 5.84
CA ILE A 205 -20.65 14.90 5.66
C ILE A 205 -19.88 14.62 6.97
N ARG A 206 -19.92 13.37 7.44
CA ARG A 206 -19.23 12.95 8.66
C ARG A 206 -17.84 12.40 8.38
N LEU A 207 -16.80 12.91 9.02
CA LEU A 207 -15.53 12.22 9.11
C LEU A 207 -15.67 11.10 10.18
N ARG A 208 -15.65 9.84 9.72
CA ARG A 208 -15.81 8.67 10.61
C ARG A 208 -14.54 8.31 11.34
N ASP A 209 -13.41 8.48 10.68
CA ASP A 209 -12.08 8.26 11.26
C ASP A 209 -11.01 8.99 10.45
N HIS A 210 -9.86 9.22 11.08
CA HIS A 210 -8.62 9.57 10.44
C HIS A 210 -7.58 8.51 10.84
N ILE A 211 -7.18 7.70 9.86
CA ILE A 211 -6.26 6.57 10.06
C ILE A 211 -4.88 6.96 9.55
N ILE A 212 -3.87 6.78 10.39
CA ILE A 212 -2.47 6.99 10.06
C ILE A 212 -1.79 5.63 9.96
N LEU A 213 -1.12 5.37 8.84
CA LEU A 213 -0.45 4.11 8.57
C LEU A 213 1.06 4.27 8.69
N ALA A 214 1.75 3.28 9.26
CA ALA A 214 3.20 3.16 9.21
C ALA A 214 3.57 1.69 9.08
N GLU A 215 4.30 1.33 8.03
CA GLU A 215 4.70 -0.06 7.71
C GLU A 215 3.61 -1.11 8.01
N ASN A 216 3.73 -1.78 9.17
CA ASN A 216 2.83 -2.85 9.59
C ASN A 216 1.80 -2.42 10.64
N ASP A 217 1.83 -1.15 11.07
CA ASP A 217 0.98 -0.64 12.15
C ASP A 217 0.04 0.46 11.67
N TYR A 218 -0.93 0.84 12.50
CA TYR A 218 -1.83 1.93 12.21
C TYR A 218 -2.31 2.60 13.50
N PHE A 219 -2.73 3.84 13.40
CA PHE A 219 -3.36 4.62 14.46
C PHE A 219 -4.72 5.12 13.98
N SER A 220 -5.76 4.92 14.78
CA SER A 220 -7.09 5.49 14.59
C SER A 220 -7.32 6.64 15.54
N MET A 221 -7.57 7.81 15.00
CA MET A 221 -7.90 8.97 15.83
C MET A 221 -9.22 8.76 16.58
N ARG A 222 -10.18 8.05 15.98
CA ARG A 222 -11.46 7.74 16.60
C ARG A 222 -11.30 6.83 17.83
N GLU A 223 -10.62 5.70 17.68
CA GLU A 223 -10.42 4.74 18.78
C GLU A 223 -9.56 5.31 19.90
N SER A 224 -8.64 6.19 19.55
CA SER A 224 -7.78 6.88 20.52
C SER A 224 -8.43 8.11 21.15
N ASN A 225 -9.72 8.36 20.91
CA ASN A 225 -10.47 9.54 21.38
C ASN A 225 -9.78 10.87 21.02
N ARG A 226 -9.19 10.96 19.82
CA ARG A 226 -8.54 12.17 19.30
C ARG A 226 -9.26 12.77 18.11
N LEU A 227 -10.31 12.09 17.58
CA LEU A 227 -11.10 12.62 16.49
C LEU A 227 -12.15 13.61 17.03
N PRO A 228 -12.12 14.89 16.61
CA PRO A 228 -13.18 15.83 16.97
C PRO A 228 -14.49 15.45 16.27
N PHE A 229 -15.59 15.89 16.82
CA PHE A 229 -16.93 15.62 16.35
C PHE A 229 -17.66 16.94 16.02
N TYR A 230 -18.35 16.98 14.88
CA TYR A 230 -19.23 18.10 14.52
C TYR A 230 -20.67 17.70 14.76
N ASP A 231 -21.35 18.44 15.62
CA ASP A 231 -22.76 18.29 15.89
C ASP A 231 -23.57 18.94 14.78
N PHE A 232 -24.29 18.16 14.00
CA PHE A 232 -25.10 18.64 12.88
C PHE A 232 -26.34 19.41 13.28
N GLU A 233 -26.79 19.30 14.52
CA GLU A 233 -27.98 20.01 15.04
C GLU A 233 -27.59 21.38 15.56
N THR A 234 -26.56 21.44 16.37
CA THR A 234 -26.12 22.69 17.01
C THR A 234 -25.08 23.48 16.24
N GLY A 235 -24.40 22.82 15.26
CA GLY A 235 -23.26 23.39 14.56
C GLY A 235 -21.98 23.47 15.40
N ALA A 236 -21.99 22.89 16.59
CA ALA A 236 -20.85 22.95 17.50
C ALA A 236 -19.79 21.93 17.18
N MET A 237 -18.51 22.31 17.37
CA MET A 237 -17.39 21.37 17.40
C MET A 237 -17.23 20.83 18.81
N LEU A 238 -17.39 19.53 18.94
CA LEU A 238 -17.18 18.83 20.20
C LEU A 238 -15.81 18.12 20.13
N ARG A 239 -14.97 18.33 21.14
CA ARG A 239 -13.70 17.60 21.27
C ARG A 239 -13.94 16.35 22.10
N PRO A 240 -13.36 15.20 21.70
CA PRO A 240 -13.40 14.03 22.56
C PRO A 240 -12.75 14.39 23.91
N TYR A 241 -13.28 13.84 24.98
CA TYR A 241 -12.75 14.03 26.32
C TYR A 241 -11.34 13.43 26.38
N GLY A 242 -10.33 14.27 26.30
CA GLY A 242 -8.92 13.94 26.48
C GLY A 242 -8.26 15.11 27.19
N ARG A 243 -7.86 14.87 28.42
CA ARG A 243 -7.20 15.85 29.31
C ARG A 243 -6.07 16.57 28.56
N GLU A 244 -5.96 17.86 28.87
CA GLU A 244 -4.83 18.73 28.58
C GLU A 244 -3.47 18.07 28.85
#